data_2ff3111bf53322a39337c3a3551ab125
#
_entry.id   2ff3111bf53322a39337c3a3551ab125
#
_cell.length_a   1.000
_cell.length_b   1.000
_cell.length_c   1.000
_cell.angle_alpha   90.00
_cell.angle_beta   90.00
_cell.angle_gamma   90.00
#
_symmetry.space_group_name_H-M   'P 1'
#
loop_
_entity.id
_entity.type
_entity.pdbx_description
1 polymer ?
#
loop_
_entity_poly.entity_id
_entity_poly.type
_entity_poly.pdbx_seq_one_letter_code
_entity_poly.pdbx_strand_id
1 'polypeptide(L)'
;MKRIELFKVALEHCENLSQKFLDLEVTSSIRKQLKYLISCENTGDIDKSKLESIIIGVQTAREIEPLDQETSEFFYQVANEVRIMLLE
;
A
#
# COMPACT_ATOMS: atom_id res chain seq x y z
N MET A 1 7.97 -13.94 0.55
CA MET A 1 8.34 -12.58 1.01
C MET A 1 7.64 -12.28 2.32
N LYS A 2 8.37 -11.78 3.30
CA LYS A 2 7.76 -11.38 4.58
C LYS A 2 6.88 -10.16 4.37
N ARG A 3 5.87 -10.01 5.24
CA ARG A 3 4.92 -8.90 5.15
C ARG A 3 5.62 -7.54 5.14
N ILE A 4 6.59 -7.33 6.05
CA ILE A 4 7.33 -6.07 6.11
C ILE A 4 8.11 -5.80 4.81
N GLU A 5 8.67 -6.83 4.22
CA GLU A 5 9.40 -6.69 2.96
C GLU A 5 8.46 -6.29 1.83
N LEU A 6 7.28 -6.89 1.78
CA LEU A 6 6.27 -6.54 0.79
C LEU A 6 5.87 -5.07 0.91
N PHE A 7 5.62 -4.60 2.13
CA PHE A 7 5.23 -3.20 2.36
C PHE A 7 6.33 -2.23 1.94
N LYS A 8 7.59 -2.59 2.22
CA LYS A 8 8.73 -1.76 1.83
C LYS A 8 8.93 -1.71 0.32
N VAL A 9 8.79 -2.86 -0.36
CA VAL A 9 8.88 -2.91 -1.82
C VAL A 9 7.76 -2.11 -2.45
N ALA A 10 6.55 -2.24 -1.92
CA ALA A 10 5.40 -1.47 -2.40
C ALA A 10 5.64 0.04 -2.23
N LEU A 11 6.23 0.44 -1.10
CA LEU A 11 6.55 1.86 -0.87
C LEU A 11 7.56 2.36 -1.89
N GLU A 12 8.56 1.56 -2.23
CA GLU A 12 9.54 1.89 -3.25
C GLU A 12 8.87 2.12 -4.62
N HIS A 13 7.98 1.23 -5.00
CA HIS A 13 7.21 1.38 -6.24
C HIS A 13 6.34 2.64 -6.19
N CYS A 14 5.76 2.94 -5.04
CA CYS A 14 4.96 4.15 -4.85
C CYS A 14 5.80 5.41 -5.07
N GLU A 15 7.00 5.44 -4.49
CA GLU A 15 7.91 6.58 -4.66
C GLU A 15 8.32 6.75 -6.12
N ASN A 16 8.61 5.65 -6.82
CA ASN A 16 8.97 5.69 -8.23
C ASN A 16 7.82 6.25 -9.08
N LEU A 17 6.59 5.83 -8.78
CA LEU A 17 5.42 6.36 -9.47
C LEU A 17 5.23 7.86 -9.24
N SER A 18 5.44 8.31 -7.99
CA SER A 18 5.26 9.72 -7.67
C SER A 18 6.28 10.60 -8.39
N GLN A 19 7.47 10.08 -8.66
CA GLN A 19 8.49 10.78 -9.43
C GLN A 19 8.19 10.78 -10.92
N LYS A 20 7.61 9.70 -11.42
CA LYS A 20 7.28 9.54 -12.84
C LYS A 20 6.02 10.29 -13.23
N PHE A 21 5.04 10.36 -12.34
CA PHE A 21 3.75 11.02 -12.57
C PHE A 21 3.52 12.05 -11.47
N LEU A 22 4.11 13.23 -11.63
CA LEU A 22 4.12 14.26 -10.59
C LEU A 22 2.74 14.77 -10.19
N ASP A 23 1.77 14.69 -11.10
CA ASP A 23 0.41 15.15 -10.84
C ASP A 23 -0.51 14.06 -10.27
N LEU A 24 0.02 12.87 -10.02
CA LEU A 24 -0.76 11.74 -9.54
C LEU A 24 -0.92 11.82 -8.02
N GLU A 25 -2.00 12.45 -7.58
CA GLU A 25 -2.25 12.70 -6.15
C GLU A 25 -2.43 11.43 -5.32
N VAL A 26 -2.95 10.37 -5.92
CA VAL A 26 -3.22 9.11 -5.21
C VAL A 26 -1.96 8.52 -4.57
N THR A 27 -0.78 8.79 -5.13
CA THR A 27 0.48 8.27 -4.56
C THR A 27 0.74 8.81 -3.16
N SER A 28 0.32 10.02 -2.86
CA SER A 28 0.46 10.59 -1.52
C SER A 28 -0.36 9.81 -0.51
N SER A 29 -1.59 9.47 -0.87
CA SER A 29 -2.48 8.68 -0.01
C SER A 29 -1.94 7.27 0.20
N ILE A 30 -1.51 6.61 -0.88
CA ILE A 30 -0.96 5.25 -0.81
C ILE A 30 0.31 5.24 0.04
N ARG A 31 1.18 6.24 -0.12
CA ARG A 31 2.40 6.36 0.69
C ARG A 31 2.08 6.40 2.18
N LYS A 32 1.12 7.22 2.58
CA LYS A 32 0.73 7.33 3.99
C LYS A 32 0.22 5.99 4.52
N GLN A 33 -0.59 5.30 3.75
CA GLN A 33 -1.12 4.00 4.14
C GLN A 33 0.01 2.97 4.29
N LEU A 34 0.94 2.94 3.34
CA LEU A 34 2.09 2.02 3.40
C LEU A 34 3.00 2.31 4.59
N LYS A 35 3.25 3.58 4.88
CA LYS A 35 4.06 3.97 6.05
C LYS A 35 3.39 3.53 7.34
N TYR A 36 2.07 3.66 7.44
CA TYR A 36 1.34 3.16 8.59
C TYR A 36 1.51 1.64 8.75
N LEU A 37 1.36 0.90 7.63
CA LEU A 37 1.49 -0.56 7.66
C LEU A 37 2.90 -0.99 8.07
N ILE A 38 3.92 -0.30 7.60
CA ILE A 38 5.31 -0.58 7.99
C ILE A 38 5.48 -0.32 9.49
N SER A 39 4.91 0.77 9.99
CA SER A 39 4.94 1.08 11.41
C SER A 39 4.29 -0.03 12.26
N CYS A 40 3.17 -0.58 11.80
CA CYS A 40 2.49 -1.69 12.49
C CYS A 40 3.42 -2.90 12.62
N GLU A 41 4.16 -3.21 11.55
CA GLU A 41 5.07 -4.36 11.57
C GLU A 41 6.29 -4.12 12.44
N ASN A 42 6.77 -2.88 12.52
CA ASN A 42 7.92 -2.54 13.32
C ASN A 42 7.61 -2.50 14.83
N THR A 43 6.44 -2.02 15.20
CA THR A 43 6.07 -1.83 16.63
C THR A 43 5.19 -2.94 17.18
N GLY A 44 4.51 -3.68 16.31
CA GLY A 44 3.50 -4.64 16.71
C GLY A 44 2.17 -4.01 17.13
N ASP A 45 2.07 -2.69 17.11
CA ASP A 45 0.84 -1.97 17.45
C ASP A 45 -0.06 -1.84 16.24
N ILE A 46 -1.22 -2.49 16.28
CA ILE A 46 -2.18 -2.49 15.20
C ILE A 46 -3.50 -1.93 15.69
N ASP A 47 -3.96 -0.86 15.03
CA ASP A 47 -5.28 -0.29 15.27
C ASP A 47 -6.20 -0.78 14.15
N LYS A 48 -7.11 -1.69 14.47
CA LYS A 48 -7.99 -2.29 13.47
C LYS A 48 -8.89 -1.27 12.78
N SER A 49 -9.27 -0.21 13.48
CA SER A 49 -10.09 0.84 12.85
C SER A 49 -9.29 1.56 11.76
N LYS A 50 -8.00 1.74 11.95
CA LYS A 50 -7.13 2.31 10.91
C LYS A 50 -6.90 1.33 9.77
N LEU A 51 -6.78 0.03 10.07
CA LEU A 51 -6.67 -0.99 9.01
C LEU A 51 -7.91 -1.00 8.14
N GLU A 52 -9.08 -0.82 8.72
CA GLU A 52 -10.34 -0.76 7.96
C GLU A 52 -10.38 0.46 7.03
N SER A 53 -9.59 1.48 7.31
CA SER A 53 -9.50 2.68 6.49
C SER A 53 -8.53 2.53 5.32
N ILE A 54 -7.79 1.41 5.25
CA ILE A 54 -6.86 1.17 4.14
C ILE A 54 -7.67 0.90 2.87
N ILE A 55 -7.45 1.71 1.85
CA ILE A 55 -8.19 1.61 0.58
C ILE A 55 -7.27 1.45 -0.62
N ILE A 56 -6.06 0.94 -0.39
CA ILE A 56 -5.06 0.77 -1.45
C ILE A 56 -5.60 -0.05 -2.62
N GLY A 57 -6.37 -1.11 -2.34
CA GLY A 57 -6.92 -1.97 -3.39
C GLY A 57 -7.84 -1.21 -4.34
N VAL A 58 -8.76 -0.41 -3.79
CA VAL A 58 -9.68 0.40 -4.60
C VAL A 58 -8.92 1.46 -5.39
N GLN A 59 -7.99 2.15 -4.74
CA GLN A 59 -7.19 3.19 -5.39
C GLN A 59 -6.35 2.59 -6.53
N THR A 60 -5.81 1.40 -6.32
CA THR A 60 -5.01 0.72 -7.33
C THR A 60 -5.83 0.37 -8.56
N ALA A 61 -7.02 -0.19 -8.37
CA ALA A 61 -7.88 -0.56 -9.48
C ALA A 61 -8.30 0.66 -10.31
N ARG A 62 -8.52 1.78 -9.66
CA ARG A 62 -9.02 2.99 -10.32
C ARG A 62 -7.93 3.82 -10.98
N GLU A 63 -6.75 3.91 -10.37
CA GLU A 63 -5.77 4.92 -10.78
C GLU A 63 -4.37 4.37 -11.08
N ILE A 64 -3.99 3.22 -10.56
CA ILE A 64 -2.64 2.68 -10.73
C ILE A 64 -2.57 1.63 -11.84
N GLU A 65 -3.51 0.69 -11.85
CA GLU A 65 -3.50 -0.41 -12.81
C GLU A 65 -3.42 0.07 -14.27
N PRO A 66 -4.14 1.13 -14.69
CA PRO A 66 -4.01 1.64 -16.05
C PRO A 66 -2.63 2.21 -16.38
N LEU A 67 -1.86 2.62 -15.36
CA LEU A 67 -0.56 3.28 -15.56
C LEU A 67 0.62 2.32 -15.43
N ASP A 68 0.54 1.36 -14.50
CA ASP A 68 1.68 0.52 -14.17
C ASP A 68 1.19 -0.80 -13.57
N GLN A 69 1.18 -1.84 -14.41
CA GLN A 69 0.65 -3.13 -13.99
C GLN A 69 1.53 -3.82 -12.93
N GLU A 70 2.85 -3.72 -13.05
CA GLU A 70 3.77 -4.31 -12.09
C GLU A 70 3.57 -3.72 -10.70
N THR A 71 3.50 -2.40 -10.60
CA THR A 71 3.24 -1.72 -9.32
C THR A 71 1.88 -2.10 -8.77
N SER A 72 0.88 -2.19 -9.63
CA SER A 72 -0.47 -2.56 -9.18
C SER A 72 -0.51 -3.96 -8.57
N GLU A 73 0.26 -4.89 -9.09
CA GLU A 73 0.33 -6.24 -8.53
C GLU A 73 0.86 -6.23 -7.09
N PHE A 74 1.90 -5.43 -6.81
CA PHE A 74 2.40 -5.27 -5.44
C PHE A 74 1.35 -4.64 -4.53
N PHE A 75 0.65 -3.63 -5.01
CA PHE A 75 -0.39 -2.96 -4.23
C PHE A 75 -1.56 -3.89 -3.94
N TYR A 76 -1.94 -4.75 -4.87
CA TYR A 76 -2.98 -5.75 -4.64
C TYR A 76 -2.55 -6.78 -3.60
N GLN A 77 -1.27 -7.16 -3.59
CA GLN A 77 -0.74 -8.04 -2.57
C GLN A 77 -0.79 -7.38 -1.19
N VAL A 78 -0.49 -6.08 -1.12
CA VAL A 78 -0.62 -5.31 0.12
C VAL A 78 -2.07 -5.32 0.60
N ALA A 79 -3.02 -5.04 -0.29
CA ALA A 79 -4.44 -5.04 0.06
C ALA A 79 -4.87 -6.41 0.60
N ASN A 80 -4.38 -7.48 0.01
CA ASN A 80 -4.68 -8.83 0.48
C ASN A 80 -4.11 -9.09 1.87
N GLU A 81 -2.88 -8.62 2.14
CA GLU A 81 -2.27 -8.76 3.46
C GLU A 81 -3.03 -7.96 4.52
N VAL A 82 -3.53 -6.78 4.17
CA VAL A 82 -4.37 -6.00 5.10
C VAL A 82 -5.63 -6.79 5.47
N ARG A 83 -6.26 -7.45 4.50
CA ARG A 83 -7.43 -8.28 4.75
C ARG A 83 -7.09 -9.40 5.73
N ILE A 84 -5.93 -10.05 5.55
CA ILE A 84 -5.46 -11.08 6.47
C ILE A 84 -5.24 -10.51 7.87
N MET A 85 -4.61 -9.33 7.97
CA MET A 85 -4.38 -8.66 9.25
C MET A 85 -5.69 -8.36 9.98
N LEU A 86 -6.73 -8.00 9.25
CA LEU A 86 -8.05 -7.74 9.84
C LEU A 86 -8.69 -9.00 10.41
N LEU A 87 -8.35 -10.16 9.89
CA LEU A 87 -8.84 -11.45 10.39
C LEU A 87 -8.02 -11.98 11.56
N GLU A 88 -6.86 -11.45 11.78
CA GLU A 88 -6.01 -11.80 12.92
C GLU A 88 -6.52 -11.09 14.18
#